data_49adee10ec6573667652590ff5e191c6
#
_entry.id   49adee10ec6573667652590ff5e191c6
#
_cell.length_a   1.000
_cell.length_b   1.000
_cell.length_c   1.000
_cell.angle_alpha   90.00
_cell.angle_beta   90.00
_cell.angle_gamma   90.00
#
_symmetry.space_group_name_H-M   'P 1'
#
loop_
_entity.id
_entity.type
_entity.pdbx_description
1 polymer ?
#
loop_
_entity_poly.entity_id
_entity_poly.type
_entity_poly.pdbx_seq_one_letter_code
_entity_poly.pdbx_strand_id
1 'polypeptide(L)'
;MMTDEKYNFVKIFERALRDNWERPAVTDYGTDVTLTYGQLAINIEKLHILFKACGVKKNDKIAVMGRNNSNWVAVYLATITYGAIIVPILQDFRANDAIHIINHSGAKLLF
;
A
#
# COMPACT_ATOMS: atom_id res chain seq x y z
N MET A 1 22.80 -12.63 -11.81
CA MET A 1 22.24 -11.50 -11.09
C MET A 1 20.76 -11.38 -11.33
N MET A 2 20.04 -11.34 -10.31
CA MET A 2 18.58 -11.43 -10.45
C MET A 2 17.89 -10.10 -10.54
N THR A 3 18.42 -9.19 -11.25
CA THR A 3 17.74 -7.94 -11.55
C THR A 3 16.92 -8.05 -12.83
N ASP A 4 16.62 -9.24 -13.24
CA ASP A 4 15.79 -9.47 -14.42
C ASP A 4 14.44 -8.80 -14.20
N GLU A 5 14.07 -7.89 -15.07
CA GLU A 5 12.85 -7.10 -14.96
C GLU A 5 11.59 -7.95 -14.95
N LYS A 6 11.59 -9.09 -15.62
CA LYS A 6 10.41 -9.95 -15.64
C LYS A 6 10.05 -10.51 -14.27
N TYR A 7 10.98 -10.51 -13.32
CA TYR A 7 10.74 -10.96 -11.95
C TYR A 7 10.54 -9.82 -10.98
N ASN A 8 10.57 -8.58 -11.47
CA ASN A 8 10.34 -7.42 -10.62
C ASN A 8 8.85 -7.31 -10.31
N PHE A 9 8.50 -7.35 -9.01
CA PHE A 9 7.11 -7.28 -8.58
C PHE A 9 6.41 -6.04 -9.10
N VAL A 10 7.07 -4.89 -9.07
CA VAL A 10 6.46 -3.62 -9.51
C VAL A 10 6.09 -3.68 -10.99
N LYS A 11 6.98 -4.24 -11.81
CA LYS A 11 6.70 -4.38 -13.24
C LYS A 11 5.56 -5.35 -13.52
N ILE A 12 5.54 -6.46 -12.80
CA ILE A 12 4.48 -7.46 -12.94
C ILE A 12 3.14 -6.86 -12.52
N PHE A 13 3.12 -6.14 -11.41
CA PHE A 13 1.91 -5.51 -10.90
C PHE A 13 1.41 -4.41 -11.84
N GLU A 14 2.32 -3.59 -12.36
CA GLU A 14 1.98 -2.55 -13.33
C GLU A 14 1.33 -3.14 -14.57
N ARG A 15 1.88 -4.24 -15.07
CA ARG A 15 1.31 -4.93 -16.22
C ARG A 15 -0.09 -5.48 -15.90
N ALA A 16 -0.26 -6.07 -14.73
CA ALA A 16 -1.54 -6.61 -14.30
C ALA A 16 -2.60 -5.51 -14.23
N LEU A 17 -2.24 -4.33 -13.71
CA LEU A 17 -3.15 -3.18 -13.68
C LEU A 17 -3.55 -2.74 -15.08
N ARG A 18 -2.58 -2.64 -15.98
CA ARG A 18 -2.82 -2.18 -17.34
C ARG A 18 -3.72 -3.13 -18.12
N ASP A 19 -3.44 -4.43 -18.03
CA ASP A 19 -4.13 -5.45 -18.80
C ASP A 19 -5.54 -5.74 -18.27
N ASN A 20 -5.82 -5.40 -17.03
CA ASN A 20 -7.08 -5.72 -16.37
C ASN A 20 -7.82 -4.49 -15.86
N TRP A 21 -7.58 -3.35 -16.46
CA TRP A 21 -8.03 -2.03 -15.98
C TRP A 21 -9.49 -1.98 -15.56
N GLU A 22 -10.38 -2.59 -16.36
CA GLU A 22 -11.82 -2.57 -16.10
C GLU A 22 -12.31 -3.72 -15.23
N ARG A 23 -11.42 -4.63 -14.84
CA ARG A 23 -11.81 -5.81 -14.06
C ARG A 23 -11.83 -5.50 -12.57
N PRO A 24 -12.71 -6.19 -11.81
CA PRO A 24 -12.70 -6.06 -10.35
C PRO A 24 -11.36 -6.52 -9.77
N ALA A 25 -10.83 -5.76 -8.84
CA ALA A 25 -9.58 -6.10 -8.15
C ALA A 25 -9.81 -6.43 -6.67
N VAL A 26 -10.59 -5.61 -5.98
CA VAL A 26 -10.81 -5.73 -4.53
C VAL A 26 -12.27 -5.44 -4.22
N THR A 27 -12.86 -6.25 -3.37
CA THR A 27 -14.21 -6.02 -2.87
C THR A 27 -14.18 -5.96 -1.34
N ASP A 28 -14.76 -4.92 -0.77
CA ASP A 28 -14.86 -4.80 0.67
C ASP A 28 -15.99 -5.67 1.18
N TYR A 29 -15.66 -6.57 2.09
CA TYR A 29 -16.64 -7.47 2.69
C TYR A 29 -17.62 -6.67 3.56
N GLY A 30 -18.89 -6.88 3.32
CA GLY A 30 -19.95 -6.26 4.10
C GLY A 30 -20.50 -4.95 3.57
N THR A 31 -19.76 -4.27 2.70
CA THR A 31 -20.20 -2.99 2.13
C THR A 31 -20.49 -3.09 0.63
N ASP A 32 -20.12 -4.21 0.01
CA ASP A 32 -20.27 -4.46 -1.42
C ASP A 32 -19.57 -3.42 -2.31
N VAL A 33 -18.64 -2.67 -1.76
CA VAL A 33 -17.85 -1.73 -2.53
C VAL A 33 -16.75 -2.50 -3.25
N THR A 34 -16.72 -2.38 -4.57
CA THR A 34 -15.72 -3.04 -5.41
C THR A 34 -14.89 -1.99 -6.14
N LEU A 35 -13.58 -2.12 -6.06
CA LEU A 35 -12.65 -1.32 -6.87
C LEU A 35 -12.17 -2.14 -8.05
N THR A 36 -12.19 -1.54 -9.22
CA THR A 36 -11.54 -2.12 -10.40
C THR A 36 -10.03 -1.94 -10.28
N TYR A 37 -9.28 -2.65 -11.11
CA TYR A 37 -7.82 -2.45 -11.16
C TYR A 37 -7.49 -1.00 -11.50
N GLY A 38 -8.25 -0.38 -12.40
CA GLY A 38 -8.04 1.03 -12.74
C GLY A 38 -8.26 1.97 -11.58
N GLN A 39 -9.32 1.76 -10.81
CA GLN A 39 -9.60 2.56 -9.63
C GLN A 39 -8.52 2.37 -8.57
N LEU A 40 -8.07 1.15 -8.39
CA LEU A 40 -6.96 0.85 -7.48
C LEU A 40 -5.69 1.57 -7.91
N ALA A 41 -5.38 1.55 -9.20
CA ALA A 41 -4.21 2.24 -9.74
C ALA A 41 -4.27 3.74 -9.49
N ILE A 42 -5.45 4.35 -9.67
CA ILE A 42 -5.63 5.78 -9.42
C ILE A 42 -5.41 6.10 -7.94
N ASN A 43 -5.92 5.26 -7.04
CA ASN A 43 -5.72 5.44 -5.61
C ASN A 43 -4.25 5.32 -5.23
N ILE A 44 -3.54 4.37 -5.82
CA ILE A 44 -2.11 4.19 -5.60
C ILE A 44 -1.34 5.44 -6.06
N GLU A 45 -1.68 5.97 -7.22
CA GLU A 45 -1.03 7.17 -7.75
C GLU A 45 -1.25 8.38 -6.83
N LYS A 46 -2.48 8.55 -6.33
CA LYS A 46 -2.77 9.62 -5.38
C LYS A 46 -1.95 9.49 -4.11
N LEU A 47 -1.77 8.27 -3.63
CA LEU A 47 -0.93 8.01 -2.46
C LEU A 47 0.53 8.30 -2.74
N HIS A 48 1.03 7.97 -3.93
CA HIS A 48 2.41 8.32 -4.32
C HIS A 48 2.61 9.83 -4.29
N ILE A 49 1.64 10.59 -4.77
CA ILE A 49 1.70 12.05 -4.74
C ILE A 49 1.74 12.55 -3.30
N LEU A 50 0.91 11.98 -2.44
CA LEU A 50 0.89 12.32 -1.02
C LEU A 50 2.23 11.99 -0.35
N PHE A 51 2.78 10.82 -0.61
CA PHE A 51 4.07 10.42 -0.05
C PHE A 51 5.17 11.42 -0.43
N LYS A 52 5.19 11.78 -1.70
CA LYS A 52 6.19 12.74 -2.19
C LYS A 52 6.01 14.11 -1.54
N ALA A 53 4.77 14.57 -1.39
CA ALA A 53 4.48 15.84 -0.74
C ALA A 53 4.87 15.82 0.74
N CYS A 54 4.80 14.67 1.39
CA CYS A 54 5.22 14.51 2.78
C CYS A 54 6.72 14.26 2.95
N GLY A 55 7.48 14.25 1.87
CA GLY A 55 8.93 14.04 1.94
C GLY A 55 9.36 12.61 2.13
N VAL A 56 8.50 11.64 1.83
CA VAL A 56 8.85 10.22 1.92
C VAL A 56 9.88 9.89 0.84
N LYS A 57 10.93 9.20 1.23
CA LYS A 57 12.00 8.77 0.36
C LYS A 57 12.04 7.26 0.28
N LYS A 58 12.80 6.74 -0.68
CA LYS A 58 13.05 5.31 -0.80
C LYS A 58 13.55 4.76 0.53
N ASN A 59 13.02 3.62 0.92
CA ASN A 59 13.35 2.91 2.16
C ASN A 59 12.80 3.59 3.44
N ASP A 60 12.09 4.69 3.33
CA ASP A 60 11.35 5.21 4.48
C ASP A 60 10.22 4.26 4.82
N LYS A 61 9.82 4.26 6.09
CA LYS A 61 8.80 3.34 6.57
C LYS A 61 7.45 4.04 6.68
N ILE A 62 6.42 3.34 6.27
CA ILE A 62 5.04 3.81 6.33
C ILE A 62 4.24 2.76 7.09
N ALA A 63 3.59 3.17 8.17
CA ALA A 63 2.78 2.29 8.97
C ALA A 63 1.33 2.30 8.46
N VAL A 64 0.70 1.15 8.45
CA VAL A 64 -0.71 1.02 8.14
C VAL A 64 -1.38 0.19 9.21
N MET A 65 -2.48 0.71 9.74
CA MET A 65 -3.22 0.08 10.81
C MET A 65 -4.69 -0.04 10.41
N GLY A 66 -5.33 -1.09 10.85
CA GLY A 66 -6.74 -1.29 10.61
C GLY A 66 -7.07 -2.61 9.92
N ARG A 67 -8.29 -2.70 9.45
CA ARG A 67 -8.79 -3.91 8.80
C ARG A 67 -8.27 -4.03 7.38
N ASN A 68 -8.16 -5.28 6.92
CA ASN A 68 -7.83 -5.57 5.54
C ASN A 68 -9.02 -5.21 4.65
N ASN A 69 -9.04 -4.01 4.14
CA ASN A 69 -10.04 -3.53 3.20
C ASN A 69 -9.35 -2.90 1.98
N SER A 70 -10.14 -2.32 1.09
CA SER A 70 -9.59 -1.73 -0.13
C SER A 70 -8.61 -0.60 0.15
N ASN A 71 -8.85 0.20 1.19
CA ASN A 71 -7.93 1.27 1.57
C ASN A 71 -6.61 0.70 2.08
N TRP A 72 -6.66 -0.35 2.90
CA TRP A 72 -5.48 -1.02 3.40
C TRP A 72 -4.64 -1.57 2.26
N VAL A 73 -5.30 -2.23 1.29
CA VAL A 73 -4.63 -2.78 0.12
C VAL A 73 -3.97 -1.68 -0.70
N ALA A 74 -4.67 -0.55 -0.92
CA ALA A 74 -4.13 0.57 -1.67
C ALA A 74 -2.88 1.14 -1.01
N VAL A 75 -2.89 1.33 0.31
CA VAL A 75 -1.73 1.84 1.05
C VAL A 75 -0.58 0.84 0.99
N TYR A 76 -0.87 -0.44 1.16
CA TYR A 76 0.15 -1.49 1.09
C TYR A 76 0.85 -1.48 -0.26
N LEU A 77 0.07 -1.53 -1.34
CA LEU A 77 0.61 -1.56 -2.69
C LEU A 77 1.30 -0.25 -3.07
N ALA A 78 0.74 0.88 -2.64
CA ALA A 78 1.36 2.17 -2.89
C ALA A 78 2.73 2.26 -2.22
N THR A 79 2.83 1.76 -1.00
CA THR A 79 4.09 1.77 -0.25
C THR A 79 5.15 0.93 -0.95
N ILE A 80 4.80 -0.30 -1.34
CA ILE A 80 5.74 -1.20 -2.01
C ILE A 80 6.17 -0.65 -3.36
N THR A 81 5.23 -0.15 -4.16
CA THR A 81 5.54 0.33 -5.50
C THR A 81 6.28 1.67 -5.47
N TYR A 82 6.14 2.43 -4.40
CA TYR A 82 6.90 3.67 -4.22
C TYR A 82 8.37 3.41 -3.88
N GLY A 83 8.65 2.24 -3.31
CA GLY A 83 9.98 1.91 -2.83
C GLY A 83 10.17 2.16 -1.34
N ALA A 84 9.09 2.42 -0.62
CA ALA A 84 9.09 2.55 0.83
C ALA A 84 8.88 1.18 1.48
N ILE A 85 8.99 1.13 2.79
CA ILE A 85 8.86 -0.11 3.56
C ILE A 85 7.54 -0.06 4.33
N ILE A 86 6.71 -1.08 4.14
CA ILE A 86 5.44 -1.17 4.83
C ILE A 86 5.62 -1.74 6.24
N VAL A 87 4.96 -1.12 7.22
CA VAL A 87 4.92 -1.60 8.60
C VAL A 87 3.44 -1.84 8.94
N PRO A 88 2.94 -3.06 8.73
CA PRO A 88 1.55 -3.37 9.03
C PRO A 88 1.35 -3.54 10.54
N ILE A 89 0.26 -2.97 11.04
CA ILE A 89 -0.11 -3.06 12.45
C ILE A 89 -1.51 -3.66 12.51
N LEU A 90 -1.65 -4.76 13.24
CA LEU A 90 -2.93 -5.44 13.37
C LEU A 90 -3.91 -4.58 14.17
N GLN A 91 -5.17 -4.57 13.74
CA GLN A 91 -6.20 -3.76 14.40
C GLN A 91 -6.45 -4.19 15.84
N ASP A 92 -6.15 -5.45 16.17
CA ASP A 92 -6.37 -5.99 17.51
C ASP A 92 -5.27 -5.62 18.49
N PHE A 93 -4.22 -4.94 18.03
CA PHE A 93 -3.17 -4.48 18.93
C PHE A 93 -3.73 -3.38 19.83
N ARG A 94 -3.29 -3.40 21.09
CA ARG A 94 -3.61 -2.34 22.03
C ARG A 94 -2.94 -1.03 21.58
N ALA A 95 -3.55 0.09 21.93
CA ALA A 95 -3.02 1.40 21.55
C ALA A 95 -1.56 1.57 21.96
N ASN A 96 -1.18 1.13 23.14
CA ASN A 96 0.20 1.25 23.61
C ASN A 96 1.16 0.40 22.77
N ASP A 97 0.74 -0.79 22.36
CA ASP A 97 1.56 -1.66 21.52
C ASP A 97 1.72 -1.07 20.13
N ALA A 98 0.66 -0.51 19.58
CA ALA A 98 0.69 0.15 18.27
C ALA A 98 1.64 1.35 18.29
N ILE A 99 1.55 2.19 19.33
CA ILE A 99 2.44 3.34 19.51
C ILE A 99 3.89 2.89 19.59
N HIS A 100 4.14 1.82 20.33
CA HIS A 100 5.49 1.27 20.47
C HIS A 100 6.05 0.83 19.10
N ILE A 101 5.25 0.13 18.31
CA ILE A 101 5.66 -0.33 16.99
C ILE A 101 5.96 0.86 16.08
N ILE A 102 5.09 1.86 16.08
CA ILE A 102 5.27 3.06 15.26
C ILE A 102 6.57 3.77 15.63
N ASN A 103 6.78 3.99 16.91
CA ASN A 103 7.98 4.68 17.40
C ASN A 103 9.26 3.87 17.14
N HIS A 104 9.20 2.58 17.39
CA HIS A 104 10.36 1.70 17.22
C HIS A 104 10.74 1.56 15.74
N SER A 105 9.77 1.48 14.87
CA SER A 105 10.01 1.33 13.42
C SER A 105 10.55 2.60 12.77
N GLY A 106 10.27 3.77 13.37
CA GLY A 106 10.62 5.03 12.76
C GLY A 106 9.75 5.40 11.56
N ALA A 107 8.50 4.94 11.55
CA ALA A 107 7.60 5.20 10.44
C ALA A 107 7.35 6.69 10.27
N LYS A 108 7.37 7.17 9.03
CA LYS A 108 7.16 8.58 8.68
C LYS A 108 5.69 8.94 8.61
N LEU A 109 4.86 8.01 8.20
CA LEU A 109 3.42 8.21 8.05
C LEU A 109 2.68 7.05 8.69
N LEU A 110 1.47 7.31 9.15
CA LEU A 110 0.55 6.30 9.66
C LEU A 110 -0.80 6.45 8.95
N PHE A 111 -1.28 5.36 8.40
CA PHE A 111 -2.59 5.28 7.78
C PHE A 111 -3.54 4.38 8.54
#